data_88cad39bf37a8405fbcdc7b10551dcae
#
_entry.id   88cad39bf37a8405fbcdc7b10551dcae
#
_cell.length_a   1.000
_cell.length_b   1.000
_cell.length_c   1.000
_cell.angle_alpha   90.00
_cell.angle_beta   90.00
_cell.angle_gamma   90.00
#
_symmetry.space_group_name_H-M   'P 1'
#
loop_
_entity.id
_entity.type
_entity.pdbx_description
1 polymer ?
#
loop_
_entity_poly.entity_id
_entity_poly.type
_entity_poly.pdbx_seq_one_letter_code
_entity_poly.pdbx_strand_id
1 'polypeptide(L)'
;ERHITVIPEIEFPAHSDAVFIGYPELCCTGKPYTTGEFCVGNEQVYTFMEDVLTEVMELFPSKYIHIGGDEARKVAWATCPKCQALIERERLDGIQGLQPYMIARIQDFLASKGRVMVGWDEILHNELHSETLVMSYRGQKGAIEAANRGNYAVMTPGEVLYFDWYQADPSTQPRAMYGYSPIKKMYAFEPVPADPESAARNESIIRAEFVDPAAVEPIRADRADRIVGVQGCTWAEYIEDEEQQEYMIFPRLLAVAELAWTPQEKREWCDFKVRMNSHIPLLQQRGLN
;
A
#
# COMPACT_ATOMS: atom_id res chain seq x y z
N GLU A 1 11.99 -22.28 2.20
CA GLU A 1 11.26 -23.45 2.74
C GLU A 1 9.75 -23.33 2.58
N ARG A 2 9.20 -22.10 2.67
CA ARG A 2 7.75 -21.86 2.64
C ARG A 2 7.26 -21.23 1.34
N HIS A 3 8.14 -21.03 0.37
CA HIS A 3 7.83 -20.40 -0.93
C HIS A 3 7.16 -19.02 -0.79
N ILE A 4 7.55 -18.25 0.24
CA ILE A 4 7.11 -16.89 0.48
C ILE A 4 8.20 -15.95 -0.01
N THR A 5 7.87 -15.05 -0.91
CA THR A 5 8.75 -13.96 -1.33
C THR A 5 8.62 -12.80 -0.35
N VAL A 6 9.74 -12.39 0.24
CA VAL A 6 9.79 -11.18 1.07
C VAL A 6 10.09 -10.01 0.16
N ILE A 7 9.19 -9.03 0.12
CA ILE A 7 9.35 -7.77 -0.61
C ILE A 7 9.73 -6.71 0.43
N PRO A 8 10.97 -6.20 0.43
CA PRO A 8 11.34 -5.13 1.35
C PRO A 8 10.69 -3.82 0.92
N GLU A 9 10.28 -3.01 1.90
CA GLU A 9 9.77 -1.67 1.70
C GLU A 9 10.71 -0.65 2.34
N ILE A 10 11.18 0.31 1.54
CA ILE A 10 12.03 1.42 1.95
C ILE A 10 11.34 2.71 1.55
N GLU A 11 10.87 3.43 2.55
CA GLU A 11 9.99 4.58 2.39
C GLU A 11 10.69 5.81 1.81
N PHE A 12 10.12 6.37 0.76
CA PHE A 12 10.35 7.74 0.28
C PHE A 12 9.26 8.15 -0.74
N PRO A 13 9.01 9.45 -0.89
CA PRO A 13 9.77 10.56 -0.27
C PRO A 13 9.39 10.87 1.17
N ALA A 14 8.27 10.33 1.69
CA ALA A 14 7.77 10.61 3.03
C ALA A 14 8.12 9.51 4.06
N HIS A 15 7.49 9.54 5.23
CA HIS A 15 7.65 8.58 6.33
C HIS A 15 9.11 8.32 6.77
N SER A 16 10.00 9.29 6.55
CA SER A 16 11.47 9.12 6.68
C SER A 16 12.08 9.93 7.83
N ASP A 17 11.28 10.42 8.77
CA ASP A 17 11.76 11.28 9.87
C ASP A 17 12.92 10.68 10.68
N ALA A 18 12.92 9.36 10.88
CA ALA A 18 13.97 8.66 11.60
C ALA A 18 15.34 8.77 10.90
N VAL A 19 15.36 8.80 9.56
CA VAL A 19 16.58 8.98 8.77
C VAL A 19 17.23 10.32 9.08
N PHE A 20 16.43 11.37 9.25
CA PHE A 20 16.93 12.74 9.44
C PHE A 20 17.52 12.99 10.83
N ILE A 21 17.42 12.03 11.75
CA ILE A 21 18.17 12.07 13.02
C ILE A 21 19.67 11.91 12.73
N GLY A 22 20.03 10.97 11.85
CA GLY A 22 21.41 10.72 11.48
C GLY A 22 21.91 11.56 10.29
N TYR A 23 20.99 11.95 9.39
CA TYR A 23 21.30 12.62 8.13
C TYR A 23 20.38 13.85 7.92
N PRO A 24 20.46 14.87 8.78
CA PRO A 24 19.56 16.03 8.70
C PRO A 24 19.66 16.83 7.40
N GLU A 25 20.80 16.74 6.71
CA GLU A 25 21.04 17.40 5.43
C GLU A 25 20.20 16.84 4.28
N LEU A 26 19.60 15.66 4.45
CA LEU A 26 18.77 15.01 3.44
C LEU A 26 17.32 15.53 3.43
N CYS A 27 16.86 16.23 4.47
CA CYS A 27 15.57 16.91 4.46
C CYS A 27 15.71 18.42 4.16
N CYS A 28 14.61 19.04 3.72
CA CYS A 28 14.61 20.46 3.35
C CYS A 28 14.88 21.41 4.51
N THR A 29 14.48 21.01 5.73
CA THR A 29 14.58 21.86 6.94
C THR A 29 15.88 21.70 7.70
N GLY A 30 16.64 20.64 7.43
CA GLY A 30 17.82 20.26 8.21
C GLY A 30 17.48 19.78 9.63
N LYS A 31 16.21 19.43 9.91
CA LYS A 31 15.73 19.01 11.23
C LYS A 31 14.77 17.83 11.14
N PRO A 32 14.99 16.76 11.92
CA PRO A 32 14.04 15.63 11.99
C PRO A 32 12.69 16.08 12.55
N TYR A 33 11.67 15.29 12.32
CA TYR A 33 10.30 15.48 12.81
C TYR A 33 9.66 16.84 12.48
N THR A 34 10.04 17.41 11.35
CA THR A 34 9.44 18.67 10.86
C THR A 34 8.46 18.45 9.71
N THR A 35 8.83 17.63 8.72
CA THR A 35 7.99 17.36 7.53
C THR A 35 7.96 15.90 7.12
N GLY A 36 8.89 15.08 7.57
CA GLY A 36 8.97 13.65 7.25
C GLY A 36 9.43 13.32 5.83
N GLU A 37 9.86 14.33 5.05
CA GLU A 37 10.10 14.21 3.62
C GLU A 37 11.54 14.49 3.25
N PHE A 38 12.10 13.68 2.34
CA PHE A 38 13.38 13.96 1.70
C PHE A 38 13.35 15.26 0.87
N CYS A 39 14.49 15.92 0.78
CA CYS A 39 14.69 17.08 -0.07
C CYS A 39 14.91 16.65 -1.53
N VAL A 40 13.87 16.66 -2.34
CA VAL A 40 13.91 16.21 -3.75
C VAL A 40 14.95 16.97 -4.60
N GLY A 41 15.20 18.23 -4.28
CA GLY A 41 16.21 19.06 -4.96
C GLY A 41 17.66 18.82 -4.52
N ASN A 42 17.91 17.87 -3.59
CA ASN A 42 19.24 17.57 -3.09
C ASN A 42 19.77 16.27 -3.71
N GLU A 43 20.79 16.34 -4.56
CA GLU A 43 21.37 15.17 -5.23
C GLU A 43 21.95 14.13 -4.25
N GLN A 44 22.37 14.54 -3.05
CA GLN A 44 22.84 13.62 -2.02
C GLN A 44 21.73 12.64 -1.56
N VAL A 45 20.46 13.02 -1.67
CA VAL A 45 19.33 12.14 -1.37
C VAL A 45 19.32 10.93 -2.30
N TYR A 46 19.57 11.14 -3.57
CA TYR A 46 19.58 10.03 -4.55
C TYR A 46 20.76 9.12 -4.35
N THR A 47 21.95 9.67 -4.10
CA THR A 47 23.12 8.84 -3.76
C THR A 47 22.85 8.00 -2.52
N PHE A 48 22.32 8.59 -1.45
CA PHE A 48 21.95 7.89 -0.23
C PHE A 48 20.92 6.77 -0.50
N MET A 49 19.87 7.06 -1.25
CA MET A 49 18.82 6.08 -1.57
C MET A 49 19.35 4.95 -2.46
N GLU A 50 20.20 5.27 -3.44
CA GLU A 50 20.81 4.27 -4.31
C GLU A 50 21.75 3.33 -3.53
N ASP A 51 22.50 3.86 -2.56
CA ASP A 51 23.33 3.07 -1.66
C ASP A 51 22.49 2.15 -0.77
N VAL A 52 21.46 2.68 -0.09
CA VAL A 52 20.53 1.91 0.74
C VAL A 52 19.84 0.82 -0.07
N LEU A 53 19.27 1.17 -1.22
CA LEU A 53 18.58 0.19 -2.09
C LEU A 53 19.55 -0.88 -2.61
N THR A 54 20.82 -0.54 -2.86
CA THR A 54 21.83 -1.53 -3.28
C THR A 54 22.07 -2.56 -2.18
N GLU A 55 22.27 -2.14 -0.94
CA GLU A 55 22.42 -3.06 0.20
C GLU A 55 21.15 -3.91 0.43
N VAL A 56 19.98 -3.30 0.34
CA VAL A 56 18.70 -4.02 0.47
C VAL A 56 18.56 -5.09 -0.61
N MET A 57 18.95 -4.79 -1.86
CA MET A 57 18.89 -5.76 -2.96
C MET A 57 19.90 -6.92 -2.81
N GLU A 58 21.00 -6.74 -2.08
CA GLU A 58 21.92 -7.82 -1.73
C GLU A 58 21.33 -8.75 -0.67
N LEU A 59 20.56 -8.21 0.28
CA LEU A 59 19.94 -8.98 1.36
C LEU A 59 18.65 -9.70 0.91
N PHE A 60 17.89 -9.08 0.01
CA PHE A 60 16.60 -9.60 -0.43
C PHE A 60 16.61 -10.02 -1.90
N PRO A 61 16.44 -11.32 -2.20
CA PRO A 61 16.46 -11.81 -3.57
C PRO A 61 15.20 -11.52 -4.37
N SER A 62 14.20 -10.85 -3.78
CA SER A 62 12.95 -10.49 -4.44
C SER A 62 13.18 -9.69 -5.72
N LYS A 63 12.47 -10.04 -6.79
CA LYS A 63 12.40 -9.20 -7.99
C LYS A 63 11.81 -7.82 -7.67
N TYR A 64 10.98 -7.72 -6.65
CA TYR A 64 10.21 -6.54 -6.29
C TYR A 64 10.85 -5.80 -5.11
N ILE A 65 10.91 -4.48 -5.21
CA ILE A 65 11.33 -3.57 -4.13
C ILE A 65 10.21 -2.52 -3.98
N HIS A 66 9.64 -2.43 -2.80
CA HIS A 66 8.63 -1.44 -2.49
C HIS A 66 9.30 -0.15 -2.01
N ILE A 67 8.82 0.98 -2.50
CA ILE A 67 9.43 2.29 -2.25
C ILE A 67 8.52 3.23 -1.44
N GLY A 68 7.36 2.75 -0.98
CA GLY A 68 6.34 3.61 -0.42
C GLY A 68 5.71 4.49 -1.49
N GLY A 69 6.08 5.74 -1.53
CA GLY A 69 5.63 6.71 -2.53
C GLY A 69 4.41 7.52 -2.11
N ASP A 70 3.98 7.38 -0.87
CA ASP A 70 2.73 7.90 -0.32
C ASP A 70 2.92 9.10 0.61
N GLU A 71 1.83 9.80 0.84
CA GLU A 71 1.58 10.83 1.87
C GLU A 71 2.60 11.97 1.97
N ALA A 72 3.32 12.30 0.89
CA ALA A 72 4.21 13.43 0.86
C ALA A 72 3.41 14.75 1.00
N ARG A 73 3.62 15.46 2.12
CA ARG A 73 2.92 16.72 2.43
C ARG A 73 3.34 17.88 1.54
N LYS A 74 4.57 17.84 1.00
CA LYS A 74 5.14 18.84 0.07
C LYS A 74 5.32 20.25 0.62
N VAL A 75 5.05 20.46 1.91
CA VAL A 75 5.07 21.80 2.53
C VAL A 75 6.45 22.41 2.50
N ALA A 76 7.48 21.67 2.89
CA ALA A 76 8.85 22.14 2.90
C ALA A 76 9.41 22.36 1.48
N TRP A 77 8.96 21.59 0.51
CA TRP A 77 9.39 21.72 -0.88
C TRP A 77 9.00 23.08 -1.48
N ALA A 78 7.86 23.65 -1.04
CA ALA A 78 7.36 24.92 -1.54
C ALA A 78 8.30 26.11 -1.27
N THR A 79 9.10 26.03 -0.20
CA THR A 79 10.01 27.10 0.21
C THR A 79 11.49 26.72 0.17
N CYS A 80 11.80 25.45 -0.13
CA CYS A 80 13.17 24.98 -0.20
C CYS A 80 13.89 25.47 -1.46
N PRO A 81 15.00 26.22 -1.35
CA PRO A 81 15.71 26.75 -2.52
C PRO A 81 16.20 25.66 -3.48
N LYS A 82 16.63 24.49 -2.96
CA LYS A 82 17.08 23.36 -3.78
C LYS A 82 15.92 22.77 -4.60
N CYS A 83 14.74 22.61 -3.97
CA CYS A 83 13.56 22.11 -4.66
C CYS A 83 13.06 23.11 -5.71
N GLN A 84 13.06 24.41 -5.41
CA GLN A 84 12.66 25.45 -6.36
C GLN A 84 13.62 25.50 -7.56
N ALA A 85 14.92 25.43 -7.32
CA ALA A 85 15.92 25.37 -8.40
C ALA A 85 15.75 24.12 -9.29
N LEU A 86 15.36 22.96 -8.70
CA LEU A 86 15.06 21.75 -9.47
C LEU A 86 13.82 21.94 -10.34
N ILE A 87 12.75 22.55 -9.80
CA ILE A 87 11.52 22.84 -10.56
C ILE A 87 11.85 23.68 -11.80
N GLU A 88 12.63 24.72 -11.64
CA GLU A 88 13.03 25.62 -12.74
C GLU A 88 13.93 24.89 -13.77
N ARG A 89 14.94 24.15 -13.30
CA ARG A 89 15.89 23.44 -14.15
C ARG A 89 15.23 22.37 -15.01
N GLU A 90 14.35 21.56 -14.41
CA GLU A 90 13.68 20.43 -15.07
C GLU A 90 12.31 20.83 -15.66
N ARG A 91 11.88 22.08 -15.48
CA ARG A 91 10.57 22.61 -15.93
C ARG A 91 9.39 21.77 -15.41
N LEU A 92 9.46 21.38 -14.13
CA LEU A 92 8.43 20.58 -13.49
C LEU A 92 7.14 21.39 -13.29
N ASP A 93 6.02 20.67 -13.13
CA ASP A 93 4.73 21.28 -12.78
C ASP A 93 4.71 21.70 -11.29
N GLY A 94 5.48 22.73 -10.98
CA GLY A 94 5.62 23.25 -9.64
C GLY A 94 6.00 22.17 -8.62
N ILE A 95 5.53 22.34 -7.39
CA ILE A 95 5.80 21.38 -6.30
C ILE A 95 5.15 20.01 -6.53
N GLN A 96 4.10 19.94 -7.35
CA GLN A 96 3.44 18.66 -7.67
C GLN A 96 4.31 17.78 -8.56
N GLY A 97 5.17 18.37 -9.39
CA GLY A 97 6.10 17.64 -10.23
C GLY A 97 7.30 17.02 -9.50
N LEU A 98 7.57 17.43 -8.25
CA LEU A 98 8.75 16.95 -7.50
C LEU A 98 8.66 15.46 -7.12
N GLN A 99 7.53 15.01 -6.58
CA GLN A 99 7.34 13.60 -6.23
C GLN A 99 7.40 12.69 -7.46
N PRO A 100 6.67 12.98 -8.56
CA PRO A 100 6.85 12.28 -9.81
C PRO A 100 8.30 12.21 -10.30
N TYR A 101 9.03 13.32 -10.27
CA TYR A 101 10.43 13.36 -10.67
C TYR A 101 11.29 12.38 -9.85
N MET A 102 11.12 12.39 -8.52
CA MET A 102 11.86 11.50 -7.62
C MET A 102 11.52 10.02 -7.88
N ILE A 103 10.23 9.70 -7.98
CA ILE A 103 9.75 8.35 -8.24
C ILE A 103 10.31 7.81 -9.56
N ALA A 104 10.29 8.62 -10.63
CA ALA A 104 10.84 8.23 -11.93
C ALA A 104 12.34 7.87 -11.84
N ARG A 105 13.15 8.70 -11.17
CA ARG A 105 14.60 8.42 -11.01
C ARG A 105 14.85 7.10 -10.28
N ILE A 106 14.08 6.81 -9.24
CA ILE A 106 14.26 5.58 -8.47
C ILE A 106 13.72 4.37 -9.25
N GLN A 107 12.62 4.54 -9.97
CA GLN A 107 12.14 3.50 -10.89
C GLN A 107 13.20 3.09 -11.90
N ASP A 108 13.86 4.07 -12.54
CA ASP A 108 14.93 3.84 -13.50
C ASP A 108 16.16 3.18 -12.85
N PHE A 109 16.52 3.62 -11.64
CA PHE A 109 17.60 3.00 -10.88
C PHE A 109 17.31 1.52 -10.60
N LEU A 110 16.14 1.18 -10.06
CA LEU A 110 15.73 -0.20 -9.78
C LEU A 110 15.70 -1.04 -11.05
N ALA A 111 15.15 -0.50 -12.15
CA ALA A 111 15.13 -1.17 -13.45
C ALA A 111 16.55 -1.45 -13.97
N SER A 112 17.50 -0.51 -13.79
CA SER A 112 18.92 -0.71 -14.16
C SER A 112 19.59 -1.85 -13.39
N LYS A 113 19.07 -2.18 -12.20
CA LYS A 113 19.52 -3.31 -11.37
C LYS A 113 18.70 -4.60 -11.61
N GLY A 114 17.80 -4.61 -12.59
CA GLY A 114 16.93 -5.76 -12.90
C GLY A 114 15.85 -5.99 -11.85
N ARG A 115 15.50 -4.97 -11.06
CA ARG A 115 14.41 -5.01 -10.08
C ARG A 115 13.20 -4.27 -10.58
N VAL A 116 12.04 -4.61 -10.04
CA VAL A 116 10.76 -4.01 -10.36
C VAL A 116 10.29 -3.17 -9.16
N MET A 117 9.95 -1.93 -9.44
CA MET A 117 9.40 -1.03 -8.44
C MET A 117 7.99 -1.47 -8.04
N VAL A 118 7.71 -1.43 -6.74
CA VAL A 118 6.38 -1.47 -6.15
C VAL A 118 6.16 -0.15 -5.41
N GLY A 119 4.95 0.37 -5.40
CA GLY A 119 4.62 1.54 -4.59
C GLY A 119 3.13 1.69 -4.38
N TRP A 120 2.77 2.52 -3.40
CA TRP A 120 1.39 2.87 -3.12
C TRP A 120 0.78 3.64 -4.29
N ASP A 121 -0.54 3.66 -4.40
CA ASP A 121 -1.25 4.19 -5.58
C ASP A 121 -1.00 5.67 -5.89
N GLU A 122 -0.30 6.41 -5.03
CA GLU A 122 0.15 7.77 -5.32
C GLU A 122 1.22 7.84 -6.41
N ILE A 123 1.95 6.75 -6.67
CA ILE A 123 2.90 6.68 -7.79
C ILE A 123 2.23 6.77 -9.17
N LEU A 124 0.91 6.62 -9.26
CA LEU A 124 0.14 6.73 -10.52
C LEU A 124 0.17 8.12 -11.15
N HIS A 125 0.67 9.13 -10.45
CA HIS A 125 0.94 10.46 -11.04
C HIS A 125 2.11 10.43 -12.04
N ASN A 126 2.83 9.31 -12.13
CA ASN A 126 3.95 9.10 -13.04
C ASN A 126 3.55 8.31 -14.29
N GLU A 127 4.42 8.38 -15.31
CA GLU A 127 4.53 7.30 -16.30
C GLU A 127 5.29 6.13 -15.66
N LEU A 128 4.58 5.05 -15.45
CA LEU A 128 5.15 3.86 -14.83
C LEU A 128 5.64 2.88 -15.89
N HIS A 129 6.75 2.19 -15.60
CA HIS A 129 7.15 1.05 -16.42
C HIS A 129 6.06 -0.03 -16.38
N SER A 130 5.85 -0.75 -17.45
CA SER A 130 4.74 -1.72 -17.61
C SER A 130 4.74 -2.83 -16.54
N GLU A 131 5.89 -3.16 -15.98
CA GLU A 131 6.03 -4.17 -14.92
C GLU A 131 5.81 -3.62 -13.51
N THR A 132 5.82 -2.28 -13.32
CA THR A 132 5.63 -1.66 -12.00
C THR A 132 4.32 -2.13 -11.38
N LEU A 133 4.40 -2.52 -10.11
CA LEU A 133 3.27 -3.00 -9.33
C LEU A 133 2.72 -1.89 -8.43
N VAL A 134 1.44 -1.62 -8.54
CA VAL A 134 0.75 -0.58 -7.76
C VAL A 134 -0.04 -1.23 -6.64
N MET A 135 0.14 -0.74 -5.41
CA MET A 135 -0.64 -1.17 -4.25
C MET A 135 -1.66 -0.09 -3.89
N SER A 136 -2.96 -0.43 -4.01
CA SER A 136 -4.04 0.56 -3.86
C SER A 136 -4.62 0.56 -2.46
N TYR A 137 -4.15 1.48 -1.61
CA TYR A 137 -4.60 1.60 -0.23
C TYR A 137 -5.73 2.63 -0.03
N ARG A 138 -5.81 3.65 -0.90
CA ARG A 138 -6.86 4.70 -0.86
C ARG A 138 -8.17 4.25 -1.52
N GLY A 139 -8.57 3.02 -1.29
CA GLY A 139 -9.71 2.40 -1.91
C GLY A 139 -9.34 1.55 -3.13
N GLN A 140 -10.33 1.29 -4.01
CA GLN A 140 -10.12 0.44 -5.20
C GLN A 140 -9.66 1.20 -6.45
N LYS A 141 -9.85 2.55 -6.48
CA LYS A 141 -9.66 3.35 -7.70
C LYS A 141 -8.24 3.28 -8.25
N GLY A 142 -7.24 3.34 -7.37
CA GLY A 142 -5.85 3.26 -7.79
C GLY A 142 -5.51 1.94 -8.51
N ALA A 143 -6.00 0.82 -7.99
CA ALA A 143 -5.79 -0.48 -8.64
C ALA A 143 -6.54 -0.61 -9.97
N ILE A 144 -7.78 -0.11 -10.04
CA ILE A 144 -8.55 -0.06 -11.30
C ILE A 144 -7.82 0.79 -12.35
N GLU A 145 -7.34 1.96 -11.96
CA GLU A 145 -6.60 2.86 -12.84
C GLU A 145 -5.30 2.21 -13.33
N ALA A 146 -4.51 1.63 -12.41
CA ALA A 146 -3.28 0.91 -12.76
C ALA A 146 -3.55 -0.22 -13.76
N ALA A 147 -4.53 -1.08 -13.47
CA ALA A 147 -4.92 -2.17 -14.33
C ALA A 147 -5.35 -1.68 -15.73
N ASN A 148 -6.18 -0.65 -15.79
CA ASN A 148 -6.66 -0.07 -17.05
C ASN A 148 -5.54 0.60 -17.85
N ARG A 149 -4.50 1.11 -17.21
CA ARG A 149 -3.26 1.59 -17.87
C ARG A 149 -2.34 0.45 -18.32
N GLY A 150 -2.55 -0.77 -17.84
CA GLY A 150 -1.76 -1.97 -18.18
C GLY A 150 -0.69 -2.35 -17.16
N ASN A 151 -0.61 -1.64 -16.03
CA ASN A 151 0.22 -2.02 -14.90
C ASN A 151 -0.40 -3.15 -14.09
N TYR A 152 0.41 -3.84 -13.32
CA TYR A 152 -0.09 -4.78 -12.32
C TYR A 152 -0.53 -4.04 -11.05
N ALA A 153 -1.53 -4.58 -10.36
CA ALA A 153 -1.98 -3.99 -9.10
C ALA A 153 -2.36 -5.04 -8.04
N VAL A 154 -2.23 -4.64 -6.78
CA VAL A 154 -2.71 -5.37 -5.60
C VAL A 154 -3.73 -4.51 -4.88
N MET A 155 -4.86 -5.10 -4.51
CA MET A 155 -5.90 -4.44 -3.72
C MET A 155 -5.54 -4.46 -2.24
N THR A 156 -5.44 -3.29 -1.63
CA THR A 156 -5.14 -3.11 -0.21
C THR A 156 -5.97 -2.01 0.46
N PRO A 157 -7.25 -1.79 0.08
CA PRO A 157 -8.02 -0.65 0.59
C PRO A 157 -8.06 -0.64 2.11
N GLY A 158 -7.56 0.45 2.71
CA GLY A 158 -7.35 0.55 4.15
C GLY A 158 -8.63 0.34 4.96
N GLU A 159 -9.73 0.89 4.47
CA GLU A 159 -11.05 0.78 5.13
C GLU A 159 -11.57 -0.67 5.21
N VAL A 160 -10.98 -1.58 4.44
CA VAL A 160 -11.42 -2.97 4.37
C VAL A 160 -10.34 -3.94 4.84
N LEU A 161 -9.08 -3.73 4.43
CA LEU A 161 -8.00 -4.71 4.54
C LEU A 161 -6.90 -4.31 5.54
N TYR A 162 -7.07 -3.23 6.31
CA TYR A 162 -6.13 -2.88 7.37
C TYR A 162 -6.48 -3.60 8.67
N PHE A 163 -5.57 -4.44 9.13
CA PHE A 163 -5.73 -5.21 10.36
C PHE A 163 -5.48 -4.39 11.63
N ASP A 164 -4.80 -3.27 11.52
CA ASP A 164 -4.62 -2.30 12.61
C ASP A 164 -5.89 -1.50 12.97
N TRP A 165 -6.99 -1.71 12.23
CA TRP A 165 -8.31 -1.18 12.55
C TRP A 165 -9.10 -2.14 13.46
N TYR A 166 -10.04 -1.59 14.24
CA TYR A 166 -10.89 -2.37 15.13
C TYR A 166 -11.67 -3.46 14.36
N GLN A 167 -11.61 -4.69 14.88
CA GLN A 167 -12.36 -5.81 14.31
C GLN A 167 -13.72 -6.05 14.97
N ALA A 168 -13.95 -5.47 16.16
CA ALA A 168 -15.20 -5.52 16.92
C ALA A 168 -15.45 -4.17 17.61
N ASP A 169 -16.40 -4.08 18.53
CA ASP A 169 -16.73 -2.85 19.28
C ASP A 169 -15.45 -2.31 19.97
N PRO A 170 -15.04 -1.07 19.68
CA PRO A 170 -13.81 -0.48 20.23
C PRO A 170 -13.74 -0.51 21.76
N SER A 171 -14.89 -0.45 22.45
CA SER A 171 -14.95 -0.50 23.93
C SER A 171 -14.51 -1.84 24.52
N THR A 172 -14.44 -2.88 23.70
CA THR A 172 -14.09 -4.27 24.08
C THR A 172 -12.75 -4.73 23.52
N GLN A 173 -12.04 -3.83 22.83
CA GLN A 173 -10.83 -4.18 22.08
C GLN A 173 -9.60 -3.49 22.66
N PRO A 174 -8.40 -4.05 22.48
CA PRO A 174 -7.16 -3.29 22.62
C PRO A 174 -7.19 -2.02 21.76
N ARG A 175 -6.39 -1.02 22.15
CA ARG A 175 -6.28 0.20 21.33
C ARG A 175 -5.81 -0.12 19.93
N ALA A 176 -6.49 0.45 18.94
CA ALA A 176 -6.21 0.30 17.52
C ALA A 176 -6.34 1.65 16.80
N MET A 177 -6.06 1.69 15.51
CA MET A 177 -6.41 2.84 14.67
C MET A 177 -7.92 3.04 14.63
N TYR A 178 -8.36 4.23 14.34
CA TYR A 178 -9.75 4.69 14.49
C TYR A 178 -10.79 4.02 13.58
N GLY A 179 -10.35 3.22 12.63
CA GLY A 179 -11.25 2.57 11.66
C GLY A 179 -11.93 1.30 12.22
N TYR A 180 -12.95 0.82 11.49
CA TYR A 180 -13.68 -0.40 11.81
C TYR A 180 -13.74 -1.33 10.59
N SER A 181 -13.11 -2.48 10.71
CA SER A 181 -13.01 -3.47 9.64
C SER A 181 -13.26 -4.89 10.16
N PRO A 182 -14.54 -5.26 10.41
CA PRO A 182 -14.89 -6.60 10.84
C PRO A 182 -14.73 -7.61 9.69
N ILE A 183 -14.52 -8.87 10.04
CA ILE A 183 -14.29 -9.96 9.06
C ILE A 183 -15.37 -10.05 7.97
N LYS A 184 -16.64 -9.76 8.31
CA LYS A 184 -17.74 -9.77 7.33
C LYS A 184 -17.59 -8.66 6.29
N LYS A 185 -17.07 -7.50 6.69
CA LYS A 185 -16.78 -6.38 5.78
C LYS A 185 -15.66 -6.76 4.82
N MET A 186 -14.57 -7.35 5.33
CA MET A 186 -13.48 -7.87 4.49
C MET A 186 -13.98 -8.91 3.49
N TYR A 187 -14.73 -9.90 3.97
CA TYR A 187 -15.27 -10.97 3.12
C TYR A 187 -16.16 -10.47 1.98
N ALA A 188 -16.89 -9.36 2.19
CA ALA A 188 -17.79 -8.80 1.20
C ALA A 188 -17.08 -8.05 0.06
N PHE A 189 -15.80 -7.77 0.21
CA PHE A 189 -14.99 -7.07 -0.79
C PHE A 189 -14.71 -7.96 -2.01
N GLU A 190 -14.76 -7.34 -3.22
CA GLU A 190 -14.40 -7.99 -4.48
C GLU A 190 -13.06 -7.48 -4.98
N PRO A 191 -11.97 -8.27 -4.94
CA PRO A 191 -10.66 -7.84 -5.39
C PRO A 191 -10.57 -7.52 -6.89
N VAL A 192 -11.43 -8.12 -7.72
CA VAL A 192 -11.44 -7.92 -9.18
C VAL A 192 -12.81 -7.40 -9.61
N PRO A 193 -13.13 -6.11 -9.38
CA PRO A 193 -14.44 -5.53 -9.71
C PRO A 193 -14.56 -5.31 -11.23
N ALA A 194 -14.87 -6.40 -11.96
CA ALA A 194 -14.92 -6.42 -13.43
C ALA A 194 -16.26 -5.92 -14.02
N ASP A 195 -17.22 -5.60 -13.17
CA ASP A 195 -18.53 -5.06 -13.57
C ASP A 195 -18.93 -3.86 -12.69
N PRO A 196 -19.83 -2.97 -13.15
CA PRO A 196 -20.23 -1.79 -12.41
C PRO A 196 -20.90 -2.09 -11.06
N GLU A 197 -21.59 -3.22 -10.94
CA GLU A 197 -22.27 -3.60 -9.69
C GLU A 197 -21.25 -3.99 -8.61
N SER A 198 -20.27 -4.81 -8.94
CA SER A 198 -19.20 -5.19 -8.01
C SER A 198 -18.34 -3.99 -7.61
N ALA A 199 -18.02 -3.11 -8.56
CA ALA A 199 -17.28 -1.89 -8.28
C ALA A 199 -18.06 -0.92 -7.36
N ALA A 200 -19.35 -0.73 -7.58
CA ALA A 200 -20.20 0.10 -6.73
C ALA A 200 -20.40 -0.51 -5.34
N ARG A 201 -20.55 -1.84 -5.26
CA ARG A 201 -20.61 -2.55 -3.97
C ARG A 201 -19.35 -2.31 -3.16
N ASN A 202 -18.17 -2.42 -3.77
CA ASN A 202 -16.90 -2.11 -3.10
C ASN A 202 -16.88 -0.68 -2.58
N GLU A 203 -17.25 0.31 -3.39
CA GLU A 203 -17.30 1.72 -2.95
C GLU A 203 -18.22 1.90 -1.74
N SER A 204 -19.40 1.25 -1.72
CA SER A 204 -20.30 1.31 -0.57
C SER A 204 -19.73 0.67 0.70
N ILE A 205 -18.91 -0.38 0.55
CA ILE A 205 -18.21 -1.04 1.66
C ILE A 205 -17.08 -0.14 2.19
N ILE A 206 -16.33 0.49 1.29
CA ILE A 206 -15.20 1.36 1.60
C ILE A 206 -15.71 2.64 2.29
N ARG A 207 -16.70 3.32 1.73
CA ARG A 207 -17.12 4.65 2.17
C ARG A 207 -18.38 4.68 3.04
N ALA A 208 -19.07 3.55 3.18
CA ALA A 208 -20.36 3.44 3.87
C ALA A 208 -21.42 4.45 3.38
N GLU A 209 -21.33 4.93 2.15
CA GLU A 209 -22.21 5.88 1.50
C GLU A 209 -22.95 5.23 0.33
N PHE A 210 -24.11 5.81 -0.05
CA PHE A 210 -24.76 5.40 -1.28
C PHE A 210 -23.87 5.76 -2.48
N VAL A 211 -23.63 4.78 -3.35
CA VAL A 211 -22.82 4.93 -4.56
C VAL A 211 -23.68 4.59 -5.77
N ASP A 212 -23.74 5.54 -6.71
CA ASP A 212 -24.37 5.28 -8.01
C ASP A 212 -23.47 4.33 -8.82
N PRO A 213 -23.93 3.11 -9.17
CA PRO A 213 -23.14 2.17 -9.96
C PRO A 213 -22.63 2.74 -11.28
N ALA A 214 -23.41 3.63 -11.91
CA ALA A 214 -23.02 4.24 -13.18
C ALA A 214 -21.86 5.25 -13.04
N ALA A 215 -21.57 5.71 -11.82
CA ALA A 215 -20.50 6.66 -11.54
C ALA A 215 -19.16 5.98 -11.21
N VAL A 216 -19.12 4.65 -11.06
CA VAL A 216 -17.92 3.89 -10.71
C VAL A 216 -17.43 3.13 -11.92
N GLU A 217 -16.21 3.44 -12.36
CA GLU A 217 -15.58 2.72 -13.45
C GLU A 217 -15.09 1.35 -12.96
N PRO A 218 -15.49 0.24 -13.59
CA PRO A 218 -14.97 -1.09 -13.30
C PRO A 218 -13.63 -1.31 -13.99
N ILE A 219 -12.96 -2.40 -13.65
CA ILE A 219 -11.81 -2.87 -14.42
C ILE A 219 -12.30 -3.32 -15.81
N ARG A 220 -11.59 -2.91 -16.83
CA ARG A 220 -11.86 -3.38 -18.20
C ARG A 220 -11.68 -4.90 -18.26
N ALA A 221 -12.56 -5.59 -18.97
CA ALA A 221 -12.56 -7.05 -19.05
C ALA A 221 -11.23 -7.64 -19.57
N ASP A 222 -10.55 -6.90 -20.50
CA ASP A 222 -9.23 -7.28 -21.04
C ASP A 222 -8.06 -6.94 -20.09
N ARG A 223 -8.35 -6.46 -18.88
CA ARG A 223 -7.38 -6.02 -17.86
C ARG A 223 -7.60 -6.65 -16.48
N ALA A 224 -8.58 -7.51 -16.35
CA ALA A 224 -8.89 -8.17 -15.08
C ALA A 224 -7.71 -8.98 -14.53
N ASP A 225 -6.89 -9.56 -15.39
CA ASP A 225 -5.66 -10.29 -15.08
C ASP A 225 -4.53 -9.42 -14.52
N ARG A 226 -4.69 -8.09 -14.57
CA ARG A 226 -3.72 -7.14 -13.99
C ARG A 226 -3.87 -6.98 -12.49
N ILE A 227 -4.99 -7.36 -11.89
CA ILE A 227 -5.09 -7.50 -10.45
C ILE A 227 -4.49 -8.84 -10.05
N VAL A 228 -3.29 -8.79 -9.48
CA VAL A 228 -2.49 -9.99 -9.19
C VAL A 228 -2.65 -10.48 -7.75
N GLY A 229 -3.35 -9.73 -6.91
CA GLY A 229 -3.55 -10.14 -5.53
C GLY A 229 -4.33 -9.15 -4.67
N VAL A 230 -4.48 -9.55 -3.43
CA VAL A 230 -5.07 -8.80 -2.34
C VAL A 230 -4.13 -8.89 -1.14
N GLN A 231 -3.99 -7.81 -0.38
CA GLN A 231 -3.11 -7.79 0.80
C GLN A 231 -3.84 -7.17 1.99
N GLY A 232 -3.68 -7.81 3.16
CA GLY A 232 -3.99 -7.20 4.44
C GLY A 232 -2.75 -6.48 4.99
N CYS A 233 -2.91 -5.24 5.45
CA CYS A 233 -1.83 -4.46 6.04
C CYS A 233 -1.97 -4.42 7.56
N THR A 234 -0.84 -4.37 8.27
CA THR A 234 -0.78 -4.29 9.73
C THR A 234 0.24 -3.23 10.11
N TRP A 235 -0.24 -2.01 10.36
CA TRP A 235 0.59 -0.90 10.83
C TRP A 235 0.70 -0.94 12.34
N ALA A 236 1.87 -0.64 12.88
CA ALA A 236 2.21 -0.98 14.25
C ALA A 236 2.13 0.18 15.26
N GLU A 237 1.53 1.33 14.91
CA GLU A 237 1.48 2.51 15.78
C GLU A 237 0.85 2.24 17.16
N TYR A 238 -0.06 1.28 17.23
CA TYR A 238 -0.76 0.90 18.47
C TYR A 238 -0.63 -0.59 18.80
N ILE A 239 0.24 -1.31 18.10
CA ILE A 239 0.52 -2.73 18.35
C ILE A 239 1.79 -2.82 19.20
N GLU A 240 1.65 -3.23 20.45
CA GLU A 240 2.73 -3.18 21.44
C GLU A 240 3.55 -4.48 21.50
N ASP A 241 2.94 -5.61 21.11
CA ASP A 241 3.57 -6.93 21.17
C ASP A 241 3.03 -7.91 20.10
N GLU A 242 3.63 -9.09 20.06
CA GLU A 242 3.30 -10.16 19.11
C GLU A 242 1.89 -10.73 19.37
N GLU A 243 1.46 -10.86 20.61
CA GLU A 243 0.13 -11.37 20.97
C GLU A 243 -0.96 -10.43 20.46
N GLN A 244 -0.78 -9.12 20.64
CA GLN A 244 -1.68 -8.11 20.10
C GLN A 244 -1.68 -8.13 18.57
N GLN A 245 -0.51 -8.29 17.93
CA GLN A 245 -0.42 -8.38 16.47
C GLN A 245 -1.20 -9.59 15.94
N GLU A 246 -1.02 -10.74 16.54
CA GLU A 246 -1.77 -11.95 16.18
C GLU A 246 -3.27 -11.76 16.37
N TYR A 247 -3.70 -11.18 17.48
CA TYR A 247 -5.09 -10.82 17.73
C TYR A 247 -5.65 -9.89 16.66
N MET A 248 -4.89 -8.89 16.22
CA MET A 248 -5.34 -7.96 15.17
C MET A 248 -5.45 -8.63 13.80
N ILE A 249 -4.63 -9.62 13.51
CA ILE A 249 -4.64 -10.33 12.22
C ILE A 249 -5.72 -11.42 12.18
N PHE A 250 -5.84 -12.22 13.23
CA PHE A 250 -6.77 -13.36 13.26
C PHE A 250 -8.11 -13.00 13.92
N PRO A 251 -9.24 -13.58 13.45
CA PRO A 251 -9.35 -14.53 12.31
C PRO A 251 -9.46 -13.85 10.93
N ARG A 252 -9.32 -12.53 10.84
CA ARG A 252 -9.57 -11.75 9.61
C ARG A 252 -8.70 -12.17 8.42
N LEU A 253 -7.47 -12.63 8.66
CA LEU A 253 -6.59 -13.15 7.61
C LEU A 253 -7.23 -14.34 6.85
N LEU A 254 -8.11 -15.12 7.49
CA LEU A 254 -8.83 -16.20 6.80
C LEU A 254 -9.77 -15.66 5.72
N ALA A 255 -10.39 -14.49 5.94
CA ALA A 255 -11.20 -13.85 4.91
C ALA A 255 -10.33 -13.35 3.75
N VAL A 256 -9.16 -12.76 4.03
CA VAL A 256 -8.22 -12.34 2.98
C VAL A 256 -7.75 -13.55 2.15
N ALA A 257 -7.44 -14.66 2.80
CA ALA A 257 -7.09 -15.89 2.10
C ALA A 257 -8.24 -16.42 1.21
N GLU A 258 -9.49 -16.34 1.70
CA GLU A 258 -10.65 -16.70 0.87
C GLU A 258 -10.80 -15.78 -0.34
N LEU A 259 -10.62 -14.48 -0.19
CA LEU A 259 -10.65 -13.52 -1.30
C LEU A 259 -9.56 -13.80 -2.34
N ALA A 260 -8.38 -14.21 -1.88
CA ALA A 260 -7.23 -14.46 -2.75
C ALA A 260 -7.31 -15.78 -3.52
N TRP A 261 -7.92 -16.81 -2.94
CA TRP A 261 -7.85 -18.20 -3.46
C TRP A 261 -9.16 -18.74 -3.98
N THR A 262 -10.31 -18.18 -3.58
CA THR A 262 -11.63 -18.69 -3.96
C THR A 262 -12.25 -17.79 -5.00
N PRO A 263 -12.57 -18.29 -6.22
CA PRO A 263 -13.29 -17.54 -7.23
C PRO A 263 -14.60 -16.96 -6.70
N GLN A 264 -14.96 -15.75 -7.15
CA GLN A 264 -16.11 -15.00 -6.66
C GLN A 264 -17.42 -15.82 -6.66
N GLU A 265 -17.67 -16.57 -7.75
CA GLU A 265 -18.88 -17.37 -7.93
C GLU A 265 -18.98 -18.57 -6.97
N LYS A 266 -17.89 -18.88 -6.26
CA LYS A 266 -17.83 -19.98 -5.26
C LYS A 266 -17.79 -19.46 -3.84
N ARG A 267 -17.74 -18.13 -3.65
CA ARG A 267 -17.70 -17.53 -2.31
C ARG A 267 -19.11 -17.40 -1.75
N GLU A 268 -19.36 -18.07 -0.63
CA GLU A 268 -20.63 -18.02 0.10
C GLU A 268 -20.32 -17.82 1.60
N TRP A 269 -20.91 -16.77 2.19
CA TRP A 269 -20.61 -16.36 3.57
C TRP A 269 -20.93 -17.44 4.61
N CYS A 270 -22.07 -18.14 4.47
CA CYS A 270 -22.44 -19.15 5.45
C CYS A 270 -21.51 -20.35 5.40
N ASP A 271 -21.11 -20.78 4.21
CA ASP A 271 -20.12 -21.85 4.02
C ASP A 271 -18.74 -21.44 4.57
N PHE A 272 -18.25 -20.23 4.20
CA PHE A 272 -17.00 -19.70 4.75
C PHE A 272 -17.02 -19.69 6.28
N LYS A 273 -18.10 -19.22 6.89
CA LYS A 273 -18.26 -19.19 8.36
C LYS A 273 -18.16 -20.57 9.00
N VAL A 274 -18.74 -21.60 8.37
CA VAL A 274 -18.63 -22.97 8.85
C VAL A 274 -17.18 -23.47 8.78
N ARG A 275 -16.50 -23.25 7.65
CA ARG A 275 -15.08 -23.60 7.48
C ARG A 275 -14.18 -22.83 8.44
N MET A 276 -14.38 -21.54 8.59
CA MET A 276 -13.66 -20.70 9.55
C MET A 276 -13.82 -21.23 10.98
N ASN A 277 -15.03 -21.53 11.42
CA ASN A 277 -15.28 -22.07 12.75
C ASN A 277 -14.56 -23.41 12.98
N SER A 278 -14.35 -24.23 11.94
CA SER A 278 -13.57 -25.46 12.06
C SER A 278 -12.06 -25.21 12.18
N HIS A 279 -11.56 -24.04 11.74
CA HIS A 279 -10.16 -23.63 11.90
C HIS A 279 -9.85 -23.00 13.26
N ILE A 280 -10.83 -22.39 13.93
CA ILE A 280 -10.60 -21.72 15.22
C ILE A 280 -9.90 -22.63 16.25
N PRO A 281 -10.32 -23.90 16.46
CA PRO A 281 -9.61 -24.77 17.40
C PRO A 281 -8.14 -25.01 17.03
N LEU A 282 -7.80 -25.03 15.75
CA LEU A 282 -6.42 -25.18 15.29
C LEU A 282 -5.58 -23.92 15.57
N LEU A 283 -6.17 -22.74 15.41
CA LEU A 283 -5.54 -21.48 15.77
C LEU A 283 -5.27 -21.43 17.27
N GLN A 284 -6.26 -21.77 18.09
CA GLN A 284 -6.14 -21.81 19.54
C GLN A 284 -5.06 -22.79 20.03
N GLN A 285 -4.93 -23.97 19.39
CA GLN A 285 -3.85 -24.93 19.70
C GLN A 285 -2.45 -24.35 19.42
N ARG A 286 -2.35 -23.32 18.60
CA ARG A 286 -1.11 -22.61 18.28
C ARG A 286 -0.92 -21.34 19.09
N GLY A 287 -1.81 -21.05 20.04
CA GLY A 287 -1.80 -19.83 20.84
C GLY A 287 -2.38 -18.60 20.13
N LEU A 288 -2.93 -18.77 18.92
CA LEU A 288 -3.59 -17.69 18.16
C LEU A 288 -5.04 -17.57 18.62
N ASN A 289 -5.45 -16.43 19.12
CA ASN A 289 -6.79 -16.18 19.68
C ASN A 289 -7.69 -15.38 18.73
#